data_ff03c30e012cf1f68d3f453876d0ba11
#
_entry.id   ff03c30e012cf1f68d3f453876d0ba11
#
_cell.length_a   1.000
_cell.length_b   1.000
_cell.length_c   1.000
_cell.angle_alpha   90.00
_cell.angle_beta   90.00
_cell.angle_gamma   90.00
#
_symmetry.space_group_name_H-M   'P 1'
#
loop_
_entity.id
_entity.type
_entity.pdbx_description
1 polymer ?
#
loop_
_entity_poly.entity_id
_entity_poly.type
_entity_poly.pdbx_seq_one_letter_code
_entity_poly.pdbx_strand_id
1 'polypeptide(L)'
;MVACTPPPRPPPTPPVNPRTLRHLFNFWPPFLATGVHVSHISSDWRHARVELRMRPWNRNYVGTHFGGSLFSMTDPFWMIMVMQCLGRDYIVWDKAAEIEFVKPGKGTVQVQFKLDQAVLDELTEATASGQKVLRWFPMDVVDAQGDVVARLRKQLYVRRKRKAGGSDSQDAAVHP
;
A
#
# COMPACT_ATOMS: atom_id res chain seq x y z
N MET A 1 26.22 -13.68 26.42
CA MET A 1 24.95 -13.23 25.87
C MET A 1 25.10 -11.77 25.47
N VAL A 2 25.20 -11.47 24.18
CA VAL A 2 25.27 -10.09 23.67
C VAL A 2 23.84 -9.57 23.57
N ALA A 3 23.51 -8.57 24.37
CA ALA A 3 22.21 -7.90 24.32
C ALA A 3 22.08 -7.18 22.96
N CYS A 4 21.21 -7.68 22.07
CA CYS A 4 20.91 -7.05 20.80
C CYS A 4 20.07 -5.79 21.06
N THR A 5 20.70 -4.62 20.97
CA THR A 5 20.02 -3.33 21.07
C THR A 5 19.11 -3.18 19.86
N PRO A 6 17.81 -2.90 20.01
CA PRO A 6 16.91 -2.69 18.88
C PRO A 6 17.38 -1.50 18.02
N PRO A 7 17.22 -1.55 16.70
CA PRO A 7 17.64 -0.47 15.81
C PRO A 7 16.91 0.83 16.15
N PRO A 8 17.57 2.00 15.96
CA PRO A 8 16.97 3.30 16.25
C PRO A 8 15.70 3.50 15.42
N ARG A 9 14.68 4.05 16.06
CA ARG A 9 13.36 4.34 15.45
C ARG A 9 13.56 5.27 14.23
N PRO A 10 13.00 4.94 13.05
CA PRO A 10 13.11 5.83 11.90
C PRO A 10 12.50 7.20 12.23
N PRO A 11 13.07 8.30 11.72
CA PRO A 11 12.56 9.64 11.95
C PRO A 11 11.10 9.75 11.43
N PRO A 12 10.27 10.58 12.06
CA PRO A 12 8.89 10.78 11.63
C PRO A 12 8.90 11.34 10.19
N THR A 13 8.23 10.64 9.29
CA THR A 13 8.08 11.07 7.90
C THR A 13 7.35 12.41 7.89
N PRO A 14 7.88 13.47 7.25
CA PRO A 14 7.17 14.75 7.14
C PRO A 14 5.85 14.55 6.37
N PRO A 15 4.84 15.40 6.59
CA PRO A 15 3.61 15.34 5.82
C PRO A 15 3.95 15.61 4.35
N VAL A 16 3.81 14.60 3.50
CA VAL A 16 4.08 14.69 2.08
C VAL A 16 2.81 15.17 1.38
N ASN A 17 2.94 16.16 0.50
CA ASN A 17 1.81 16.58 -0.34
C ASN A 17 1.47 15.46 -1.35
N PRO A 18 0.18 15.07 -1.52
CA PRO A 18 -0.22 14.03 -2.47
C PRO A 18 0.26 14.27 -3.90
N ARG A 19 0.26 15.53 -4.35
CA ARG A 19 0.76 15.88 -5.70
C ARG A 19 2.26 15.61 -5.82
N THR A 20 3.04 15.98 -4.80
CA THR A 20 4.48 15.74 -4.77
C THR A 20 4.76 14.25 -4.76
N LEU A 21 4.06 13.48 -3.92
CA LEU A 21 4.23 12.02 -3.87
C LEU A 21 3.88 11.35 -5.20
N ARG A 22 2.81 11.78 -5.87
CA ARG A 22 2.44 11.31 -7.20
C ARG A 22 3.58 11.51 -8.21
N HIS A 23 4.22 12.67 -8.22
CA HIS A 23 5.35 12.94 -9.10
C HIS A 23 6.56 12.08 -8.73
N LEU A 24 6.89 11.97 -7.45
CA LEU A 24 7.99 11.12 -6.99
C LEU A 24 7.81 9.67 -7.43
N PHE A 25 6.61 9.10 -7.27
CA PHE A 25 6.32 7.75 -7.74
C PHE A 25 6.47 7.59 -9.26
N ASN A 26 6.04 8.57 -10.03
CA ASN A 26 6.14 8.52 -11.50
C ASN A 26 7.60 8.62 -11.99
N PHE A 27 8.52 9.09 -11.17
CA PHE A 27 9.97 9.10 -11.46
C PHE A 27 10.74 8.03 -10.67
N TRP A 28 10.06 7.28 -9.81
CA TRP A 28 10.71 6.25 -9.02
C TRP A 28 11.11 5.06 -9.92
N PRO A 29 12.41 4.63 -9.89
CA PRO A 29 12.91 3.62 -10.82
C PRO A 29 12.11 2.32 -10.89
N PRO A 30 11.63 1.72 -9.77
CA PRO A 30 10.79 0.52 -9.81
C PRO A 30 9.50 0.72 -10.62
N PHE A 31 8.85 1.89 -10.52
CA PHE A 31 7.62 2.19 -11.25
C PHE A 31 7.90 2.50 -12.72
N LEU A 32 8.97 3.24 -13.00
CA LEU A 32 9.40 3.50 -14.39
C LEU A 32 9.72 2.20 -15.13
N ALA A 33 10.49 1.31 -14.51
CA ALA A 33 10.88 0.04 -15.10
C ALA A 33 9.67 -0.88 -15.35
N THR A 34 8.73 -0.93 -14.41
CA THR A 34 7.52 -1.76 -14.53
C THR A 34 6.45 -1.15 -15.41
N GLY A 35 6.52 0.16 -15.74
CA GLY A 35 5.50 0.88 -16.51
C GLY A 35 4.31 1.35 -15.69
N VAL A 36 4.45 1.35 -14.36
CA VAL A 36 3.45 1.88 -13.42
C VAL A 36 3.40 3.40 -13.51
N HIS A 37 2.19 3.94 -13.55
CA HIS A 37 1.93 5.37 -13.59
C HIS A 37 0.82 5.75 -12.62
N VAL A 38 1.13 6.60 -11.65
CA VAL A 38 0.16 7.12 -10.69
C VAL A 38 -0.55 8.31 -11.34
N SER A 39 -1.79 8.10 -11.79
CA SER A 39 -2.57 9.13 -12.46
C SER A 39 -3.24 10.10 -11.48
N HIS A 40 -3.61 9.63 -10.29
CA HIS A 40 -4.28 10.45 -9.30
C HIS A 40 -3.99 10.01 -7.86
N ILE A 41 -3.84 10.99 -6.95
CA ILE A 41 -3.96 10.84 -5.49
C ILE A 41 -4.75 12.05 -5.01
N SER A 42 -5.87 11.83 -4.32
CA SER A 42 -6.70 12.90 -3.77
C SER A 42 -6.03 13.63 -2.62
N SER A 43 -6.40 14.90 -2.40
CA SER A 43 -5.83 15.74 -1.34
C SER A 43 -6.12 15.24 0.07
N ASP A 44 -7.21 14.51 0.24
CA ASP A 44 -7.65 13.89 1.49
C ASP A 44 -7.11 12.46 1.71
N TRP A 45 -6.27 11.95 0.79
CA TRP A 45 -5.69 10.60 0.83
C TRP A 45 -6.72 9.46 0.77
N ARG A 46 -7.95 9.72 0.33
CA ARG A 46 -9.03 8.73 0.33
C ARG A 46 -9.26 8.08 -1.03
N HIS A 47 -8.64 8.60 -2.07
CA HIS A 47 -8.75 8.05 -3.42
C HIS A 47 -7.39 8.09 -4.13
N ALA A 48 -7.01 6.98 -4.74
CA ALA A 48 -5.88 6.90 -5.65
C ALA A 48 -6.25 6.10 -6.90
N ARG A 49 -5.64 6.46 -8.04
CA ARG A 49 -5.74 5.73 -9.30
C ARG A 49 -4.35 5.50 -9.87
N VAL A 50 -4.10 4.25 -10.23
CA VAL A 50 -2.83 3.79 -10.77
C VAL A 50 -3.07 3.03 -12.06
N GLU A 51 -2.25 3.29 -13.06
CA GLU A 51 -2.27 2.65 -14.37
C GLU A 51 -0.99 1.82 -14.55
N LEU A 52 -1.10 0.71 -15.21
CA LEU A 52 0.04 -0.05 -15.73
C LEU A 52 -0.02 0.00 -17.25
N ARG A 53 0.90 0.72 -17.85
CA ARG A 53 0.97 0.96 -19.28
C ARG A 53 1.89 -0.07 -19.93
N MET A 54 1.34 -0.84 -20.86
CA MET A 54 2.14 -1.83 -21.58
C MET A 54 3.19 -1.15 -22.46
N ARG A 55 4.42 -1.59 -22.29
CA ARG A 55 5.59 -1.14 -23.05
C ARG A 55 6.33 -2.37 -23.60
N PRO A 56 7.18 -2.23 -24.64
CA PRO A 56 7.94 -3.38 -25.19
C PRO A 56 8.77 -4.11 -24.13
N TRP A 57 9.32 -3.40 -23.17
CA TRP A 57 10.24 -3.93 -22.14
C TRP A 57 9.56 -4.49 -20.87
N ASN A 58 8.24 -4.24 -20.66
CA ASN A 58 7.53 -4.74 -19.47
C ASN A 58 6.52 -5.86 -19.77
N ARG A 59 6.61 -6.44 -20.98
CA ARG A 59 5.83 -7.63 -21.35
C ARG A 59 6.48 -8.88 -20.79
N ASN A 60 5.66 -9.85 -20.47
CA ASN A 60 6.14 -11.19 -20.17
C ASN A 60 6.43 -11.98 -21.46
N TYR A 61 6.91 -13.22 -21.32
CA TYR A 61 7.29 -14.08 -22.44
C TYR A 61 6.15 -14.32 -23.45
N VAL A 62 4.89 -14.34 -22.97
CA VAL A 62 3.71 -14.58 -23.82
C VAL A 62 3.06 -13.29 -24.34
N GLY A 63 3.71 -12.14 -24.16
CA GLY A 63 3.26 -10.86 -24.73
C GLY A 63 2.13 -10.17 -23.94
N THR A 64 1.90 -10.54 -22.68
CA THR A 64 0.95 -9.90 -21.77
C THR A 64 1.68 -9.15 -20.65
N HIS A 65 0.95 -8.49 -19.74
CA HIS A 65 1.57 -7.87 -18.58
C HIS A 65 2.32 -8.88 -17.74
N PHE A 66 3.54 -8.53 -17.31
CA PHE A 66 4.28 -9.30 -16.32
C PHE A 66 3.54 -9.28 -14.98
N GLY A 67 3.31 -10.46 -14.40
CA GLY A 67 2.56 -10.59 -13.16
C GLY A 67 3.13 -9.79 -11.97
N GLY A 68 4.47 -9.69 -11.90
CA GLY A 68 5.16 -8.85 -10.93
C GLY A 68 4.84 -7.37 -11.10
N SER A 69 4.63 -6.87 -12.32
CA SER A 69 4.22 -5.49 -12.57
C SER A 69 2.77 -5.25 -12.14
N LEU A 70 1.87 -6.22 -12.35
CA LEU A 70 0.49 -6.16 -11.84
C LEU A 70 0.45 -6.12 -10.31
N PHE A 71 1.33 -6.86 -9.64
CA PHE A 71 1.47 -6.79 -8.19
C PHE A 71 2.05 -5.43 -7.76
N SER A 72 3.14 -4.99 -8.40
CA SER A 72 3.86 -3.75 -8.09
C SER A 72 2.98 -2.50 -8.19
N MET A 73 2.04 -2.44 -9.17
CA MET A 73 1.13 -1.30 -9.31
C MET A 73 0.15 -1.13 -8.15
N THR A 74 0.01 -2.13 -7.29
CA THR A 74 -0.86 -2.07 -6.11
C THR A 74 -0.11 -1.74 -4.83
N ASP A 75 1.21 -1.76 -4.86
CA ASP A 75 2.07 -1.39 -3.75
C ASP A 75 2.54 0.07 -3.91
N PRO A 76 2.49 0.92 -2.89
CA PRO A 76 2.11 0.75 -1.48
C PRO A 76 0.82 1.55 -1.10
N PHE A 77 -0.13 1.69 -1.99
CA PHE A 77 -1.20 2.71 -1.89
C PHE A 77 -2.09 2.55 -0.66
N TRP A 78 -2.60 1.34 -0.37
CA TRP A 78 -3.42 1.12 0.83
C TRP A 78 -2.70 1.52 2.12
N MET A 79 -1.43 1.12 2.26
CA MET A 79 -0.63 1.45 3.42
C MET A 79 -0.47 2.97 3.58
N ILE A 80 -0.11 3.67 2.50
CA ILE A 80 0.09 5.12 2.54
C ILE A 80 -1.22 5.85 2.84
N MET A 81 -2.32 5.49 2.18
CA MET A 81 -3.62 6.13 2.38
C MET A 81 -4.09 5.98 3.83
N VAL A 82 -4.07 4.76 4.38
CA VAL A 82 -4.44 4.50 5.77
C VAL A 82 -3.50 5.23 6.74
N MET A 83 -2.19 5.21 6.51
CA MET A 83 -1.20 5.89 7.35
C MET A 83 -1.41 7.41 7.37
N GLN A 84 -1.70 8.03 6.21
CA GLN A 84 -1.92 9.47 6.13
C GLN A 84 -3.25 9.89 6.77
N CYS A 85 -4.31 9.08 6.60
CA CYS A 85 -5.63 9.36 7.20
C CYS A 85 -5.64 9.17 8.72
N LEU A 86 -5.01 8.12 9.25
CA LEU A 86 -4.95 7.86 10.68
C LEU A 86 -3.92 8.74 11.41
N GLY A 87 -2.90 9.24 10.70
CA GLY A 87 -1.90 10.15 11.22
C GLY A 87 -0.77 9.47 12.01
N ARG A 88 0.07 10.32 12.64
CA ARG A 88 1.35 9.92 13.24
C ARG A 88 1.26 9.05 14.48
N ASP A 89 0.09 8.98 15.10
CA ASP A 89 -0.14 8.17 16.29
C ASP A 89 -0.31 6.68 15.96
N TYR A 90 -0.28 6.33 14.69
CA TYR A 90 -0.47 4.95 14.24
C TYR A 90 0.80 4.39 13.60
N ILE A 91 0.91 3.07 13.68
CA ILE A 91 1.87 2.24 12.98
C ILE A 91 1.07 1.48 11.94
N VAL A 92 1.43 1.63 10.66
CA VAL A 92 0.77 0.97 9.53
C VAL A 92 1.83 0.41 8.62
N TRP A 93 1.73 -0.88 8.23
CA TRP A 93 2.55 -1.50 7.20
C TRP A 93 1.84 -2.65 6.50
N ASP A 94 2.32 -3.03 5.32
CA ASP A 94 1.86 -4.20 4.60
C ASP A 94 2.34 -5.48 5.31
N LYS A 95 1.40 -6.38 5.68
CA LYS A 95 1.71 -7.63 6.37
C LYS A 95 1.71 -8.82 5.42
N ALA A 96 0.75 -8.85 4.50
CA ALA A 96 0.61 -9.91 3.51
C ALA A 96 -0.10 -9.36 2.26
N ALA A 97 0.05 -10.05 1.15
CA ALA A 97 -0.68 -9.75 -0.07
C ALA A 97 -0.92 -11.03 -0.87
N GLU A 98 -2.02 -11.06 -1.59
CA GLU A 98 -2.41 -12.15 -2.46
C GLU A 98 -2.84 -11.59 -3.81
N ILE A 99 -2.55 -12.33 -4.88
CA ILE A 99 -2.96 -12.00 -6.23
C ILE A 99 -3.50 -13.24 -6.95
N GLU A 100 -4.64 -13.06 -7.61
CA GLU A 100 -5.23 -14.01 -8.53
C GLU A 100 -5.21 -13.41 -9.93
N PHE A 101 -4.61 -14.10 -10.89
CA PHE A 101 -4.61 -13.70 -12.30
C PHE A 101 -5.85 -14.27 -12.98
N VAL A 102 -6.82 -13.41 -13.33
CA VAL A 102 -8.12 -13.81 -13.88
C VAL A 102 -8.05 -14.01 -15.38
N LYS A 103 -7.40 -13.07 -16.10
CA LYS A 103 -7.18 -13.14 -17.53
C LYS A 103 -5.89 -12.43 -17.94
N PRO A 104 -5.32 -12.77 -19.13
CA PRO A 104 -4.15 -12.07 -19.64
C PRO A 104 -4.42 -10.59 -19.88
N GLY A 105 -3.72 -9.70 -19.16
CA GLY A 105 -3.82 -8.26 -19.34
C GLY A 105 -3.04 -7.79 -20.56
N LYS A 106 -3.65 -6.92 -21.36
CA LYS A 106 -3.02 -6.25 -22.52
C LYS A 106 -3.38 -4.76 -22.52
N GLY A 107 -2.55 -3.95 -23.18
CA GLY A 107 -2.77 -2.51 -23.26
C GLY A 107 -2.54 -1.80 -21.90
N THR A 108 -3.38 -0.85 -21.57
CA THR A 108 -3.34 -0.18 -20.26
C THR A 108 -4.35 -0.82 -19.33
N VAL A 109 -3.91 -1.25 -18.16
CA VAL A 109 -4.79 -1.69 -17.06
C VAL A 109 -4.73 -0.69 -15.92
N GLN A 110 -5.76 -0.64 -15.07
CA GLN A 110 -5.86 0.32 -13.99
C GLN A 110 -6.40 -0.33 -12.70
N VAL A 111 -6.03 0.27 -11.58
CA VAL A 111 -6.60 -0.03 -10.26
C VAL A 111 -7.04 1.26 -9.59
N GLN A 112 -8.14 1.21 -8.85
CA GLN A 112 -8.62 2.31 -8.03
C GLN A 112 -8.65 1.91 -6.57
N PHE A 113 -8.18 2.81 -5.73
CA PHE A 113 -8.21 2.68 -4.27
C PHE A 113 -9.21 3.69 -3.74
N LYS A 114 -10.18 3.24 -2.96
CA LYS A 114 -11.19 4.09 -2.30
C LYS A 114 -11.24 3.72 -0.83
N LEU A 115 -10.89 4.66 0.03
CA LEU A 115 -10.84 4.48 1.48
C LEU A 115 -12.03 5.21 2.11
N ASP A 116 -13.02 4.45 2.54
CA ASP A 116 -14.24 4.97 3.14
C ASP A 116 -14.03 5.38 4.60
N GLN A 117 -14.81 6.36 5.08
CA GLN A 117 -14.76 6.80 6.46
C GLN A 117 -15.05 5.68 7.44
N ALA A 118 -16.03 4.83 7.14
CA ALA A 118 -16.38 3.69 7.96
C ALA A 118 -15.20 2.75 8.25
N VAL A 119 -14.29 2.57 7.26
CA VAL A 119 -13.05 1.78 7.43
C VAL A 119 -12.09 2.46 8.40
N LEU A 120 -11.95 3.78 8.33
CA LEU A 120 -11.09 4.54 9.23
C LEU A 120 -11.64 4.53 10.66
N ASP A 121 -12.96 4.64 10.83
CA ASP A 121 -13.65 4.59 12.11
C ASP A 121 -13.50 3.19 12.74
N GLU A 122 -13.72 2.11 11.96
CA GLU A 122 -13.48 0.72 12.35
C GLU A 122 -12.03 0.51 12.85
N LEU A 123 -11.04 0.96 12.09
CA LEU A 123 -9.63 0.82 12.47
C LEU A 123 -9.29 1.63 13.74
N THR A 124 -9.85 2.82 13.87
CA THR A 124 -9.65 3.69 15.05
C THR A 124 -10.21 3.05 16.31
N GLU A 125 -11.44 2.54 16.24
CA GLU A 125 -12.11 1.86 17.35
C GLU A 125 -11.37 0.57 17.73
N ALA A 126 -11.07 -0.28 16.76
CA ALA A 126 -10.43 -1.57 17.01
C ALA A 126 -9.00 -1.45 17.57
N THR A 127 -8.31 -0.31 17.32
CA THR A 127 -6.97 -0.04 17.85
C THR A 127 -6.96 0.86 19.08
N ALA A 128 -8.12 1.28 19.60
CA ALA A 128 -8.23 2.23 20.72
C ALA A 128 -7.50 1.74 21.98
N SER A 129 -7.53 0.43 22.25
CA SER A 129 -6.82 -0.23 23.36
C SER A 129 -5.29 -0.35 23.16
N GLY A 130 -4.75 0.07 22.00
CA GLY A 130 -3.35 -0.15 21.62
C GLY A 130 -3.05 -1.57 21.11
N GLN A 131 -4.07 -2.41 20.92
CA GLN A 131 -3.93 -3.71 20.29
C GLN A 131 -3.74 -3.56 18.78
N LYS A 132 -3.07 -4.55 18.17
CA LYS A 132 -2.90 -4.62 16.72
C LYS A 132 -4.17 -5.12 16.04
N VAL A 133 -4.43 -4.61 14.86
CA VAL A 133 -5.47 -5.10 13.94
C VAL A 133 -4.84 -5.51 12.62
N LEU A 134 -5.29 -6.63 12.08
CA LEU A 134 -4.94 -7.09 10.73
C LEU A 134 -6.20 -7.01 9.87
N ARG A 135 -6.16 -6.18 8.82
CA ARG A 135 -7.30 -5.96 7.95
C ARG A 135 -6.94 -6.19 6.49
N TRP A 136 -7.76 -6.94 5.78
CA TRP A 136 -7.64 -7.16 4.35
C TRP A 136 -8.36 -6.07 3.55
N PHE A 137 -7.70 -5.59 2.50
CA PHE A 137 -8.20 -4.59 1.56
C PHE A 137 -8.23 -5.20 0.16
N PRO A 138 -9.41 -5.51 -0.37
CA PRO A 138 -9.54 -6.02 -1.73
C PRO A 138 -9.38 -4.91 -2.77
N MET A 139 -8.95 -5.30 -3.98
CA MET A 139 -8.89 -4.42 -5.14
C MET A 139 -8.85 -5.24 -6.44
N ASP A 140 -9.45 -4.71 -7.49
CA ASP A 140 -9.43 -5.30 -8.82
C ASP A 140 -8.60 -4.44 -9.77
N VAL A 141 -7.73 -5.08 -10.53
CA VAL A 141 -7.06 -4.50 -11.68
C VAL A 141 -7.92 -4.79 -12.90
N VAL A 142 -8.35 -3.74 -13.58
CA VAL A 142 -9.26 -3.83 -14.73
C VAL A 142 -8.63 -3.29 -16.01
N ASP A 143 -9.04 -3.82 -17.15
CA ASP A 143 -8.64 -3.29 -18.45
C ASP A 143 -9.52 -2.09 -18.90
N ALA A 144 -9.31 -1.62 -20.13
CA ALA A 144 -10.03 -0.48 -20.70
C ALA A 144 -11.53 -0.76 -20.91
N GLN A 145 -11.96 -2.02 -20.97
CA GLN A 145 -13.34 -2.46 -21.09
C GLN A 145 -14.03 -2.59 -19.73
N GLY A 146 -13.26 -2.52 -18.63
CA GLY A 146 -13.73 -2.72 -17.26
C GLY A 146 -13.70 -4.19 -16.81
N ASP A 147 -13.15 -5.07 -17.62
CA ASP A 147 -13.01 -6.48 -17.27
C ASP A 147 -11.86 -6.69 -16.30
N VAL A 148 -12.07 -7.57 -15.30
CA VAL A 148 -11.06 -7.88 -14.29
C VAL A 148 -9.92 -8.71 -14.91
N VAL A 149 -8.70 -8.18 -14.82
CA VAL A 149 -7.44 -8.84 -15.22
C VAL A 149 -6.81 -9.57 -14.05
N ALA A 150 -6.82 -8.96 -12.88
CA ALA A 150 -6.33 -9.57 -11.65
C ALA A 150 -7.14 -9.09 -10.44
N ARG A 151 -7.34 -9.98 -9.47
CA ARG A 151 -7.88 -9.66 -8.14
C ARG A 151 -6.76 -9.72 -7.14
N LEU A 152 -6.70 -8.70 -6.29
CA LEU A 152 -5.70 -8.64 -5.24
C LEU A 152 -6.38 -8.33 -3.91
N ARG A 153 -5.70 -8.73 -2.85
CA ARG A 153 -5.99 -8.25 -1.50
C ARG A 153 -4.70 -8.04 -0.74
N LYS A 154 -4.63 -6.93 -0.01
CA LYS A 154 -3.51 -6.61 0.87
C LYS A 154 -3.96 -6.61 2.31
N GLN A 155 -3.18 -7.23 3.18
CA GLN A 155 -3.40 -7.20 4.62
C GLN A 155 -2.50 -6.14 5.23
N LEU A 156 -3.12 -5.15 5.87
CA LEU A 156 -2.40 -4.16 6.65
C LEU A 156 -2.36 -4.57 8.11
N TYR A 157 -1.20 -4.37 8.71
CA TYR A 157 -1.04 -4.29 10.16
C TYR A 157 -1.27 -2.84 10.57
N VAL A 158 -2.20 -2.61 11.50
CA VAL A 158 -2.51 -1.28 12.06
C VAL A 158 -2.49 -1.38 13.56
N ARG A 159 -1.79 -0.43 14.22
CA ARG A 159 -1.74 -0.32 15.68
C ARG A 159 -1.61 1.12 16.11
N ARG A 160 -2.37 1.55 17.10
CA ARG A 160 -2.17 2.84 17.76
C ARG A 160 -0.94 2.78 18.67
N LYS A 161 -0.04 3.77 18.58
CA LYS A 161 1.14 3.87 19.45
C LYS A 161 0.70 4.09 20.89
N ARG A 162 1.36 3.43 21.83
CA ARG A 162 1.20 3.76 23.24
C ARG A 162 1.77 5.17 23.49
N LYS A 163 1.06 6.01 24.23
CA LYS A 163 1.63 7.28 24.70
C LYS A 163 2.85 6.96 25.57
N ALA A 164 3.95 7.65 25.32
CA ALA A 164 5.18 7.50 26.11
C ALA A 164 4.90 7.85 27.58
N GLY A 165 4.78 6.83 28.42
CA GLY A 165 4.43 6.96 29.84
C GLY A 165 4.28 5.61 30.55
N GLY A 166 4.37 4.48 29.85
CA GLY A 166 4.33 3.14 30.43
C GLY A 166 5.45 2.27 29.86
N SER A 167 6.24 1.65 30.72
CA SER A 167 7.43 0.83 30.49
C SER A 167 7.46 0.03 29.17
N ASP A 168 8.41 0.37 28.32
CA ASP A 168 8.76 -0.31 27.07
C ASP A 168 9.47 -1.66 27.35
N SER A 169 8.74 -2.73 27.56
CA SER A 169 9.38 -4.07 27.66
C SER A 169 8.76 -5.16 26.76
N GLN A 170 7.83 -4.84 25.89
CA GLN A 170 7.19 -5.86 25.02
C GLN A 170 7.26 -5.61 23.49
N ASP A 171 7.89 -4.54 23.01
CA ASP A 171 7.93 -4.23 21.59
C ASP A 171 9.07 -4.93 20.78
N ALA A 172 9.86 -5.79 21.44
CA ALA A 172 11.05 -6.41 20.83
C ALA A 172 10.77 -7.73 20.06
N ALA A 173 9.54 -8.21 20.00
CA ALA A 173 9.26 -9.59 19.56
C ALA A 173 8.49 -9.72 18.22
N VAL A 174 8.44 -8.70 17.36
CA VAL A 174 7.70 -8.81 16.08
C VAL A 174 8.55 -8.25 14.93
N HIS A 175 9.61 -8.96 14.60
CA HIS A 175 10.16 -8.99 13.24
C HIS A 175 10.36 -10.45 12.83
N PRO A 176 9.81 -10.88 11.66
CA PRO A 176 10.28 -12.10 11.02
C PRO A 176 11.67 -11.91 10.44
#